data_569a029611ff11a197756a928ae0d154
#
_entry.id   569a029611ff11a197756a928ae0d154
#
_cell.length_a   1.000
_cell.length_b   1.000
_cell.length_c   1.000
_cell.angle_alpha   90.00
_cell.angle_beta   90.00
_cell.angle_gamma   90.00
#
_symmetry.space_group_name_H-M   'P 1'
#
loop_
_entity.id
_entity.type
_entity.pdbx_description
1 polymer ?
#
loop_
_entity_poly.entity_id
_entity_poly.type
_entity_poly.pdbx_seq_one_letter_code
_entity_poly.pdbx_strand_id
1 'polypeptide(L)'
;LHLSIRRQRQMCIRDRYYGFEYQQDLARGYDGYEDLLTTGYFETELKKGESIIFSASLDEMGSVKTIEEVFAASIARRTHKIDFISCLEHSARQFVIRRPGDRTEVVSGYPWHGVSGRQTFVSLPGITLEQGHKEDCIDALDTLVREMRDGMFTGNASAAVAADAPLWFFWTLQQLEREVGGKQIWKAYGPAMKDILESYRRGVGGRVALHDNGLVWAAADDVPMTWMNALIDGRPVTPRNGYQVEVNALWYNAVCYTLELAGKHGDKA
;
A
#
# COMPACT_ATOMS: atom_id res chain seq x y z
N LEU A 1 -3.39 15.79 -20.64
CA LEU A 1 -2.96 14.47 -21.06
C LEU A 1 -2.39 14.55 -22.47
N HIS A 2 -1.10 14.28 -22.66
CA HIS A 2 -0.46 14.23 -23.98
C HIS A 2 -0.44 12.78 -24.46
N LEU A 3 -1.02 12.55 -25.64
CA LEU A 3 -1.06 11.25 -26.29
C LEU A 3 -0.23 11.29 -27.58
N SER A 4 0.71 10.39 -27.73
CA SER A 4 1.56 10.31 -28.92
C SER A 4 1.52 8.92 -29.55
N ILE A 5 1.24 8.87 -30.85
CA ILE A 5 1.28 7.66 -31.67
C ILE A 5 2.16 7.90 -32.88
N ARG A 6 2.97 6.94 -33.26
CA ARG A 6 4.01 7.07 -34.28
C ARG A 6 3.51 7.11 -35.73
N ARG A 7 2.25 6.88 -36.06
CA ARG A 7 1.68 7.06 -37.43
C ARG A 7 0.24 7.53 -37.37
N GLN A 8 -0.12 8.37 -38.32
CA GLN A 8 -1.41 9.02 -38.62
C GLN A 8 -2.49 8.97 -37.52
N ARG A 9 -2.86 10.14 -37.03
CA ARG A 9 -3.95 10.34 -36.09
C ARG A 9 -5.26 10.44 -36.85
N GLN A 10 -6.22 9.57 -36.55
CA GLN A 10 -7.63 9.93 -36.62
C GLN A 10 -8.19 9.90 -35.21
N MET A 11 -8.57 11.07 -34.71
CA MET A 11 -9.24 11.18 -33.44
C MET A 11 -10.73 11.35 -33.76
N CYS A 12 -11.51 10.33 -33.44
CA CYS A 12 -12.95 10.39 -33.54
C CYS A 12 -13.58 10.79 -32.22
N ILE A 13 -14.60 11.54 -32.34
CA ILE A 13 -15.54 12.25 -31.47
C ILE A 13 -15.51 11.78 -30.00
N ARG A 14 -15.40 12.74 -29.08
CA ARG A 14 -15.77 12.54 -27.67
C ARG A 14 -17.21 12.08 -27.61
N ASP A 15 -17.44 10.94 -27.00
CA ASP A 15 -18.77 10.41 -26.79
C ASP A 15 -18.97 10.11 -25.30
N ARG A 16 -20.22 10.12 -24.85
CA ARG A 16 -20.58 9.83 -23.48
C ARG A 16 -21.61 8.72 -23.48
N TYR A 17 -21.28 7.63 -22.80
CA TYR A 17 -22.18 6.53 -22.54
C TYR A 17 -22.86 6.76 -21.21
N TYR A 18 -24.18 6.82 -21.18
CA TYR A 18 -24.98 7.11 -20.00
C TYR A 18 -25.56 5.82 -19.43
N GLY A 19 -25.60 5.73 -18.09
CA GLY A 19 -26.24 4.64 -17.39
C GLY A 19 -25.63 3.26 -17.70
N PHE A 20 -24.33 3.18 -17.83
CA PHE A 20 -23.64 1.89 -18.03
C PHE A 20 -23.87 1.00 -16.81
N GLU A 21 -24.41 -0.21 -17.02
CA GLU A 21 -24.84 -1.10 -15.94
C GLU A 21 -23.81 -2.20 -15.66
N TYR A 22 -23.44 -2.34 -14.39
CA TYR A 22 -22.58 -3.41 -13.86
C TYR A 22 -23.40 -4.40 -13.05
N GLN A 23 -23.90 -5.43 -13.70
CA GLN A 23 -24.82 -6.42 -13.07
C GLN A 23 -24.23 -7.12 -11.85
N GLN A 24 -22.92 -7.36 -11.83
CA GLN A 24 -22.24 -8.01 -10.70
C GLN A 24 -22.17 -7.10 -9.47
N ASP A 25 -22.03 -5.80 -9.66
CA ASP A 25 -22.02 -4.84 -8.57
C ASP A 25 -23.42 -4.68 -7.99
N LEU A 26 -24.42 -4.58 -8.84
CA LEU A 26 -25.83 -4.60 -8.43
C LEU A 26 -26.19 -5.87 -7.64
N ALA A 27 -25.74 -7.05 -8.09
CA ALA A 27 -25.98 -8.31 -7.39
C ALA A 27 -25.32 -8.37 -5.99
N ARG A 28 -24.30 -7.55 -5.77
CA ARG A 28 -23.59 -7.40 -4.49
C ARG A 28 -24.10 -6.26 -3.62
N GLY A 29 -25.11 -5.52 -4.09
CA GLY A 29 -25.67 -4.36 -3.40
C GLY A 29 -24.81 -3.09 -3.49
N TYR A 30 -23.92 -3.02 -4.47
CA TYR A 30 -23.15 -1.80 -4.78
C TYR A 30 -23.90 -0.94 -5.81
N ASP A 31 -23.50 0.35 -5.91
CA ASP A 31 -23.93 1.19 -7.01
C ASP A 31 -23.35 0.62 -8.31
N GLY A 32 -24.21 0.18 -9.18
CA GLY A 32 -23.84 -0.50 -10.41
C GLY A 32 -24.13 0.32 -11.66
N TYR A 33 -24.33 1.64 -11.55
CA TYR A 33 -24.55 2.51 -12.70
C TYR A 33 -23.50 3.60 -12.79
N GLU A 34 -23.01 3.84 -14.00
CA GLU A 34 -21.97 4.84 -14.24
C GLU A 34 -22.13 5.50 -15.60
N ASP A 35 -21.82 6.81 -15.67
CA ASP A 35 -21.67 7.53 -16.92
C ASP A 35 -20.21 7.53 -17.35
N LEU A 36 -19.91 6.96 -18.51
CA LEU A 36 -18.56 6.84 -19.04
C LEU A 36 -18.28 7.86 -20.14
N LEU A 37 -17.18 8.58 -20.02
CA LEU A 37 -16.66 9.46 -21.04
C LEU A 37 -15.57 8.75 -21.85
N THR A 38 -15.77 8.59 -23.16
CA THR A 38 -14.70 8.24 -24.08
C THR A 38 -14.09 9.50 -24.69
N THR A 39 -12.75 9.58 -24.68
CA THR A 39 -12.01 10.68 -25.30
C THR A 39 -11.79 10.45 -26.79
N GLY A 40 -12.25 9.31 -27.32
CA GLY A 40 -12.07 8.87 -28.68
C GLY A 40 -11.25 7.59 -28.78
N TYR A 41 -10.95 7.19 -29.98
CA TYR A 41 -10.08 6.04 -30.28
C TYR A 41 -9.00 6.42 -31.29
N PHE A 42 -7.96 5.59 -31.32
CA PHE A 42 -6.90 5.71 -32.30
C PHE A 42 -6.95 4.51 -33.21
N GLU A 43 -6.89 4.76 -34.51
CA GLU A 43 -6.85 3.73 -35.52
C GLU A 43 -5.57 3.86 -36.36
N THR A 44 -4.89 2.76 -36.59
CA THR A 44 -3.69 2.72 -37.40
C THR A 44 -3.51 1.34 -38.01
N GLU A 45 -3.01 1.30 -39.23
CA GLU A 45 -2.64 0.06 -39.91
C GLU A 45 -1.34 -0.49 -39.30
N LEU A 46 -1.32 -1.81 -39.05
CA LEU A 46 -0.15 -2.53 -38.56
C LEU A 46 0.12 -3.73 -39.45
N LYS A 47 1.32 -3.78 -40.05
CA LYS A 47 1.76 -4.90 -40.86
C LYS A 47 2.56 -5.92 -40.03
N LYS A 48 2.66 -7.15 -40.52
CA LYS A 48 3.47 -8.19 -39.86
C LYS A 48 4.92 -7.71 -39.68
N GLY A 49 5.40 -7.77 -38.42
CA GLY A 49 6.75 -7.35 -38.04
C GLY A 49 6.88 -5.86 -37.69
N GLU A 50 5.81 -5.07 -37.85
CA GLU A 50 5.79 -3.68 -37.32
C GLU A 50 5.34 -3.63 -35.87
N SER A 51 5.78 -2.61 -35.15
CA SER A 51 5.40 -2.34 -33.77
C SER A 51 4.88 -0.92 -33.62
N ILE A 52 3.90 -0.73 -32.76
CA ILE A 52 3.38 0.58 -32.37
C ILE A 52 3.68 0.78 -30.89
N ILE A 53 4.19 1.95 -30.56
CA ILE A 53 4.33 2.40 -29.17
C ILE A 53 3.24 3.43 -28.90
N PHE A 54 2.34 3.12 -27.98
CA PHE A 54 1.36 4.05 -27.47
C PHE A 54 1.85 4.61 -26.14
N SER A 55 1.87 5.95 -26.03
CA SER A 55 2.32 6.66 -24.84
C SER A 55 1.26 7.65 -24.37
N ALA A 56 0.97 7.65 -23.07
CA ALA A 56 0.09 8.61 -22.41
C ALA A 56 0.84 9.24 -21.22
N SER A 57 0.90 10.55 -21.15
CA SER A 57 1.59 11.32 -20.11
C SER A 57 0.82 12.58 -19.73
N LEU A 58 1.03 13.05 -18.51
CA LEU A 58 0.57 14.38 -18.07
C LEU A 58 1.55 15.47 -18.51
N ASP A 59 2.80 15.12 -18.72
CA ASP A 59 3.86 16.02 -19.18
C ASP A 59 4.00 15.97 -20.70
N GLU A 60 4.55 17.03 -21.28
CA GLU A 60 4.94 17.01 -22.69
C GLU A 60 6.05 15.98 -22.91
N MET A 61 5.74 14.96 -23.70
CA MET A 61 6.73 13.98 -24.12
C MET A 61 7.64 14.62 -25.18
N GLY A 62 8.95 14.46 -24.97
CA GLY A 62 9.97 14.92 -25.90
C GLY A 62 9.87 14.26 -27.30
N SER A 63 10.97 14.12 -28.00
CA SER A 63 11.00 13.54 -29.36
C SER A 63 10.53 12.08 -29.38
N VAL A 64 10.13 11.59 -30.56
CA VAL A 64 9.80 10.17 -30.81
C VAL A 64 10.93 9.24 -30.37
N LYS A 65 12.20 9.65 -30.55
CA LYS A 65 13.37 8.87 -30.10
C LYS A 65 13.39 8.70 -28.58
N THR A 66 13.02 9.75 -27.83
CA THR A 66 12.89 9.67 -26.36
C THR A 66 11.83 8.66 -25.94
N ILE A 67 10.71 8.58 -26.64
CA ILE A 67 9.64 7.60 -26.35
C ILE A 67 10.13 6.18 -26.57
N GLU A 68 10.86 5.93 -27.67
CA GLU A 68 11.46 4.62 -27.96
C GLU A 68 12.49 4.20 -26.91
N GLU A 69 13.36 5.14 -26.49
CA GLU A 69 14.36 4.90 -25.47
C GLU A 69 13.71 4.59 -24.09
N VAL A 70 12.68 5.35 -23.71
CA VAL A 70 11.91 5.12 -22.48
C VAL A 70 11.22 3.76 -22.52
N PHE A 71 10.61 3.42 -23.65
CA PHE A 71 9.97 2.10 -23.83
C PHE A 71 10.99 0.96 -23.74
N ALA A 72 12.11 1.06 -24.45
CA ALA A 72 13.18 0.06 -24.40
C ALA A 72 13.75 -0.11 -22.97
N ALA A 73 14.00 0.98 -22.27
CA ALA A 73 14.45 0.96 -20.88
C ALA A 73 13.39 0.34 -19.95
N SER A 74 12.11 0.61 -20.19
CA SER A 74 11.00 0.01 -19.44
C SER A 74 10.92 -1.50 -19.64
N ILE A 75 11.09 -1.98 -20.89
CA ILE A 75 11.12 -3.42 -21.20
C ILE A 75 12.34 -4.10 -20.56
N ALA A 76 13.53 -3.47 -20.65
CA ALA A 76 14.76 -4.03 -20.08
C ALA A 76 14.72 -4.19 -18.55
N ARG A 77 13.89 -3.40 -17.86
CA ARG A 77 13.71 -3.50 -16.40
C ARG A 77 12.70 -4.57 -15.98
N ARG A 78 11.92 -5.12 -16.92
CA ARG A 78 10.89 -6.10 -16.58
C ARG A 78 11.50 -7.45 -16.28
N THR A 79 11.05 -8.09 -15.21
CA THR A 79 11.33 -9.49 -14.92
C THR A 79 10.74 -10.34 -16.05
N HIS A 80 11.54 -11.22 -16.64
CA HIS A 80 11.07 -12.16 -17.66
C HIS A 80 10.17 -13.22 -17.01
N LYS A 81 8.96 -13.37 -17.51
CA LYS A 81 7.98 -14.36 -17.03
C LYS A 81 8.20 -15.71 -17.73
N ILE A 82 9.20 -16.44 -17.31
CA ILE A 82 9.57 -17.73 -17.91
C ILE A 82 9.06 -18.94 -17.12
N ASP A 83 8.76 -18.75 -15.85
CA ASP A 83 8.27 -19.77 -14.93
C ASP A 83 7.34 -19.16 -13.87
N PHE A 84 6.85 -20.00 -12.96
CA PHE A 84 5.93 -19.58 -11.90
C PHE A 84 6.59 -18.56 -10.94
N ILE A 85 7.84 -18.78 -10.57
CA ILE A 85 8.55 -17.90 -9.62
C ILE A 85 8.75 -16.52 -10.22
N SER A 86 9.27 -16.44 -11.45
CA SER A 86 9.46 -15.15 -12.15
C SER A 86 8.13 -14.41 -12.40
N CYS A 87 7.02 -15.15 -12.57
CA CYS A 87 5.69 -14.55 -12.61
C CYS A 87 5.27 -13.94 -11.27
N LEU A 88 5.55 -14.62 -10.15
CA LEU A 88 5.28 -14.10 -8.80
C LEU A 88 6.13 -12.86 -8.51
N GLU A 89 7.43 -12.90 -8.80
CA GLU A 89 8.35 -11.76 -8.64
C GLU A 89 7.87 -10.54 -9.43
N HIS A 90 7.51 -10.77 -10.70
CA HIS A 90 6.95 -9.71 -11.54
C HIS A 90 5.67 -9.13 -10.95
N SER A 91 4.76 -9.97 -10.46
CA SER A 91 3.48 -9.54 -9.87
C SER A 91 3.70 -8.75 -8.58
N ALA A 92 4.59 -9.22 -7.72
CA ALA A 92 4.92 -8.55 -6.46
C ALA A 92 5.47 -7.14 -6.68
N ARG A 93 6.36 -6.95 -7.66
CA ARG A 93 6.93 -5.63 -7.99
C ARG A 93 5.90 -4.62 -8.48
N GLN A 94 4.75 -5.04 -8.99
CA GLN A 94 3.70 -4.12 -9.42
C GLN A 94 3.03 -3.39 -8.25
N PHE A 95 3.09 -3.94 -7.05
CA PHE A 95 2.49 -3.34 -5.86
C PHE A 95 3.39 -2.29 -5.20
N VAL A 96 4.69 -2.30 -5.48
CA VAL A 96 5.64 -1.31 -4.96
C VAL A 96 5.76 -0.17 -5.97
N ILE A 97 5.30 1.02 -5.59
CA ILE A 97 5.30 2.21 -6.46
C ILE A 97 6.18 3.30 -5.87
N ARG A 98 6.91 3.99 -6.74
CA ARG A 98 7.72 5.15 -6.37
C ARG A 98 7.00 6.43 -6.78
N ARG A 99 6.83 7.33 -5.83
CA ARG A 99 6.20 8.64 -6.01
C ARG A 99 7.24 9.75 -5.99
N PRO A 100 6.93 10.93 -6.54
CA PRO A 100 7.79 12.11 -6.36
C PRO A 100 8.06 12.40 -4.89
N GLY A 101 9.27 12.91 -4.56
CA GLY A 101 9.67 13.25 -3.20
C GLY A 101 10.14 12.05 -2.38
N ASP A 102 10.80 11.09 -3.00
CA ASP A 102 11.39 9.89 -2.35
C ASP A 102 10.37 9.11 -1.50
N ARG A 103 9.16 8.97 -2.04
CA ARG A 103 8.10 8.20 -1.42
C ARG A 103 7.99 6.84 -2.10
N THR A 104 8.12 5.78 -1.32
CA THR A 104 7.83 4.41 -1.76
C THR A 104 6.58 3.93 -1.05
N GLU A 105 5.61 3.51 -1.82
CA GLU A 105 4.29 3.10 -1.35
C GLU A 105 3.98 1.68 -1.81
N VAL A 106 3.18 0.96 -1.02
CA VAL A 106 2.62 -0.34 -1.42
C VAL A 106 1.13 -0.19 -1.64
N VAL A 107 0.70 -0.44 -2.88
CA VAL A 107 -0.72 -0.41 -3.26
C VAL A 107 -1.39 -1.68 -2.77
N SER A 108 -2.50 -1.54 -2.04
CA SER A 108 -3.22 -2.68 -1.49
C SER A 108 -3.94 -3.53 -2.54
N GLY A 109 -4.28 -2.95 -3.69
CA GLY A 109 -4.90 -3.65 -4.82
C GLY A 109 -5.31 -2.73 -5.94
N TYR A 110 -5.08 -3.15 -7.16
CA TYR A 110 -5.46 -2.43 -8.37
C TYR A 110 -6.89 -2.74 -8.78
N PRO A 111 -7.59 -1.74 -9.35
CA PRO A 111 -7.27 -0.30 -9.41
C PRO A 111 -7.88 0.51 -8.26
N TRP A 112 -8.69 -0.10 -7.36
CA TRP A 112 -9.55 0.62 -6.43
C TRP A 112 -8.95 0.88 -5.05
N HIS A 113 -7.98 0.06 -4.64
CA HIS A 113 -7.42 0.15 -3.30
C HIS A 113 -6.12 0.93 -3.30
N GLY A 114 -6.07 1.99 -2.50
CA GLY A 114 -4.88 2.79 -2.31
C GLY A 114 -3.86 2.14 -1.35
N VAL A 115 -3.13 2.98 -0.66
CA VAL A 115 -2.15 2.58 0.36
C VAL A 115 -2.86 2.36 1.70
N SER A 116 -2.52 1.28 2.39
CA SER A 116 -2.99 0.99 3.74
C SER A 116 -1.82 0.48 4.58
N GLY A 117 -1.66 1.02 5.79
CA GLY A 117 -0.58 0.61 6.69
C GLY A 117 -0.59 -0.89 6.98
N ARG A 118 -1.75 -1.45 7.32
CA ARG A 118 -1.88 -2.89 7.59
C ARG A 118 -1.43 -3.74 6.39
N GLN A 119 -2.02 -3.50 5.21
CA GLN A 119 -1.67 -4.27 4.03
C GLN A 119 -0.20 -4.10 3.68
N THR A 120 0.34 -2.89 3.78
CA THR A 120 1.76 -2.64 3.55
C THR A 120 2.60 -3.48 4.49
N PHE A 121 2.42 -3.37 5.81
CA PHE A 121 3.27 -4.08 6.77
C PHE A 121 3.18 -5.61 6.62
N VAL A 122 2.00 -6.15 6.40
CA VAL A 122 1.81 -7.61 6.25
C VAL A 122 2.43 -8.13 4.97
N SER A 123 2.35 -7.39 3.86
CA SER A 123 2.85 -7.85 2.56
C SER A 123 4.33 -7.53 2.32
N LEU A 124 4.84 -6.45 2.92
CA LEU A 124 6.15 -5.88 2.61
C LEU A 124 7.30 -6.88 2.66
N PRO A 125 7.45 -7.75 3.67
CA PRO A 125 8.52 -8.74 3.67
C PRO A 125 8.48 -9.67 2.45
N GLY A 126 7.31 -10.19 2.11
CA GLY A 126 7.14 -11.12 0.98
C GLY A 126 7.36 -10.48 -0.39
N ILE A 127 6.94 -9.22 -0.57
CA ILE A 127 7.06 -8.52 -1.86
C ILE A 127 8.39 -7.79 -2.04
N THR A 128 9.23 -7.72 -1.01
CA THR A 128 10.54 -7.04 -1.06
C THR A 128 11.68 -7.92 -0.54
N LEU A 129 11.70 -8.28 0.74
CA LEU A 129 12.84 -8.97 1.37
C LEU A 129 13.09 -10.35 0.75
N GLU A 130 12.03 -11.15 0.57
CA GLU A 130 12.13 -12.47 -0.07
C GLU A 130 12.60 -12.42 -1.53
N GLN A 131 12.57 -11.23 -2.14
CA GLN A 131 13.07 -10.99 -3.49
C GLN A 131 14.42 -10.28 -3.53
N GLY A 132 15.07 -10.08 -2.38
CA GLY A 132 16.36 -9.40 -2.27
C GLY A 132 16.29 -7.88 -2.46
N HIS A 133 15.09 -7.27 -2.37
CA HIS A 133 14.88 -5.83 -2.53
C HIS A 133 14.69 -5.13 -1.16
N LYS A 134 15.68 -5.27 -0.26
CA LYS A 134 15.57 -4.70 1.08
C LYS A 134 15.51 -3.17 1.09
N GLU A 135 16.10 -2.51 0.12
CA GLU A 135 16.02 -1.06 -0.03
C GLU A 135 14.59 -0.60 -0.25
N ASP A 136 13.81 -1.29 -1.07
CA ASP A 136 12.37 -1.00 -1.27
C ASP A 136 11.59 -1.18 0.04
N CYS A 137 11.96 -2.16 0.87
CA CYS A 137 11.38 -2.35 2.21
C CYS A 137 11.67 -1.15 3.11
N ILE A 138 12.92 -0.73 3.19
CA ILE A 138 13.36 0.41 4.01
C ILE A 138 12.67 1.69 3.54
N ASP A 139 12.69 1.98 2.24
CA ASP A 139 12.07 3.18 1.66
C ASP A 139 10.56 3.25 1.95
N ALA A 140 9.87 2.11 1.88
CA ALA A 140 8.44 2.05 2.21
C ALA A 140 8.17 2.27 3.71
N LEU A 141 8.97 1.66 4.59
CA LEU A 141 8.90 1.88 6.03
C LEU A 141 9.17 3.34 6.39
N ASP A 142 10.22 3.93 5.81
CA ASP A 142 10.59 5.32 6.04
C ASP A 142 9.50 6.28 5.57
N THR A 143 8.84 5.96 4.44
CA THR A 143 7.69 6.73 3.95
C THR A 143 6.55 6.71 4.96
N LEU A 144 6.17 5.55 5.47
CA LEU A 144 5.09 5.41 6.45
C LEU A 144 5.45 6.06 7.79
N VAL A 145 6.69 5.90 8.27
CA VAL A 145 7.14 6.52 9.54
C VAL A 145 7.10 8.04 9.46
N ARG A 146 7.51 8.63 8.33
CA ARG A 146 7.39 10.10 8.13
C ARG A 146 5.93 10.59 8.17
N GLU A 147 5.00 9.77 7.76
CA GLU A 147 3.57 10.06 7.72
C GLU A 147 2.82 9.67 8.99
N MET A 148 3.47 8.96 9.91
CA MET A 148 2.88 8.56 11.19
C MET A 148 2.44 9.79 11.99
N ARG A 149 1.26 9.70 12.59
CA ARG A 149 0.70 10.73 13.48
C ARG A 149 0.18 10.06 14.75
N ASP A 150 0.61 10.57 15.89
CA ASP A 150 0.22 10.04 17.20
C ASP A 150 0.37 8.51 17.31
N GLY A 151 1.47 7.96 16.78
CA GLY A 151 1.73 6.53 16.77
C GLY A 151 0.83 5.71 15.84
N MET A 152 0.05 6.37 14.96
CA MET A 152 -0.85 5.72 14.02
C MET A 152 -0.45 5.96 12.58
N PHE A 153 -0.65 4.95 11.74
CA PHE A 153 -0.44 5.03 10.31
C PHE A 153 -1.79 5.26 9.61
N THR A 154 -1.97 6.46 9.08
CA THR A 154 -3.19 6.84 8.37
C THR A 154 -3.04 6.46 6.90
N GLY A 155 -3.88 5.55 6.42
CA GLY A 155 -3.98 5.27 4.98
C GLY A 155 -4.85 6.31 4.25
N ASN A 156 -4.70 6.41 2.94
CA ASN A 156 -5.35 7.40 2.08
C ASN A 156 -6.89 7.33 2.00
N ALA A 157 -7.53 6.28 2.47
CA ALA A 157 -8.94 6.03 2.12
C ALA A 157 -9.94 6.16 3.28
N SER A 158 -9.52 6.08 4.52
CA SER A 158 -10.41 6.35 5.64
C SER A 158 -9.58 6.77 6.85
N ALA A 159 -9.98 7.85 7.46
CA ALA A 159 -9.43 8.33 8.73
C ALA A 159 -9.68 7.37 9.91
N ALA A 160 -10.00 6.13 9.64
CA ALA A 160 -10.27 5.11 10.64
C ALA A 160 -8.96 4.66 11.28
N VAL A 161 -8.86 4.83 12.57
CA VAL A 161 -7.79 4.28 13.40
C VAL A 161 -7.93 2.76 13.41
N ALA A 162 -7.05 2.06 12.71
CA ALA A 162 -6.98 0.60 12.78
C ALA A 162 -6.09 0.18 13.94
N ALA A 163 -6.66 -0.52 14.91
CA ALA A 163 -5.96 -0.89 16.15
C ALA A 163 -4.83 -1.92 15.95
N ASP A 164 -4.78 -2.61 14.84
CA ASP A 164 -3.77 -3.62 14.54
C ASP A 164 -2.66 -3.11 13.60
N ALA A 165 -2.93 -2.10 12.78
CA ALA A 165 -1.97 -1.64 11.77
C ALA A 165 -0.61 -1.20 12.35
N PRO A 166 -0.53 -0.38 13.44
CA PRO A 166 0.75 -0.01 14.02
C PRO A 166 1.50 -1.19 14.65
N LEU A 167 0.79 -2.23 15.06
CA LEU A 167 1.39 -3.40 15.67
C LEU A 167 2.01 -4.34 14.62
N TRP A 168 1.49 -4.36 13.40
CA TRP A 168 2.10 -5.07 12.27
C TRP A 168 3.45 -4.47 11.85
N PHE A 169 3.68 -3.19 12.11
CA PHE A 169 4.98 -2.55 11.92
C PHE A 169 6.11 -3.30 12.63
N PHE A 170 5.89 -3.70 13.89
CA PHE A 170 6.90 -4.44 14.67
C PHE A 170 7.22 -5.80 14.04
N TRP A 171 6.22 -6.51 13.55
CA TRP A 171 6.44 -7.76 12.84
C TRP A 171 7.27 -7.57 11.55
N THR A 172 7.00 -6.51 10.81
CA THR A 172 7.80 -6.17 9.62
C THR A 172 9.24 -5.86 9.99
N LEU A 173 9.47 -5.11 11.07
CA LEU A 173 10.82 -4.83 11.56
C LEU A 173 11.56 -6.09 11.97
N GLN A 174 10.90 -7.07 12.58
CA GLN A 174 11.48 -8.37 12.92
C GLN A 174 11.93 -9.15 11.67
N GLN A 175 11.19 -9.04 10.56
CA GLN A 175 11.64 -9.64 9.30
C GLN A 175 12.86 -8.88 8.73
N LEU A 176 12.81 -7.55 8.71
CA LEU A 176 13.93 -6.73 8.23
C LEU A 176 15.19 -6.87 9.11
N GLU A 177 15.04 -7.10 10.42
CA GLU A 177 16.18 -7.32 11.34
C GLU A 177 17.11 -8.45 10.88
N ARG A 178 16.57 -9.49 10.24
CA ARG A 178 17.34 -10.62 9.72
C ARG A 178 18.34 -10.18 8.64
N GLU A 179 18.03 -9.10 7.93
CA GLU A 179 18.87 -8.56 6.86
C GLU A 179 19.83 -7.48 7.33
N VAL A 180 19.43 -6.66 8.31
CA VAL A 180 20.19 -5.47 8.70
C VAL A 180 20.73 -5.50 10.13
N GLY A 181 20.20 -6.36 10.96
CA GLY A 181 20.59 -6.52 12.37
C GLY A 181 19.90 -5.54 13.33
N GLY A 182 19.67 -5.98 14.57
CA GLY A 182 18.89 -5.27 15.59
C GLY A 182 19.39 -3.89 15.94
N LYS A 183 20.73 -3.68 15.92
CA LYS A 183 21.32 -2.34 16.19
C LYS A 183 20.86 -1.32 15.14
N GLN A 184 20.77 -1.73 13.90
CA GLN A 184 20.35 -0.84 12.81
C GLN A 184 18.86 -0.55 12.89
N ILE A 185 18.03 -1.57 13.20
CA ILE A 185 16.60 -1.40 13.46
C ILE A 185 16.36 -0.44 14.60
N TRP A 186 17.03 -0.64 15.74
CA TRP A 186 16.87 0.24 16.90
C TRP A 186 17.23 1.70 16.60
N LYS A 187 18.36 1.90 15.90
CA LYS A 187 18.82 3.23 15.51
C LYS A 187 17.81 3.94 14.59
N ALA A 188 17.26 3.23 13.60
CA ALA A 188 16.38 3.82 12.60
C ALA A 188 14.93 3.98 13.11
N TYR A 189 14.40 2.97 13.80
CA TYR A 189 12.97 2.86 14.12
C TYR A 189 12.63 2.85 15.60
N GLY A 190 13.63 2.83 16.50
CA GLY A 190 13.40 2.85 17.96
C GLY A 190 12.52 4.00 18.42
N PRO A 191 12.70 5.24 17.96
CA PRO A 191 11.80 6.34 18.28
C PRO A 191 10.33 6.06 17.87
N ALA A 192 10.10 5.61 16.64
CA ALA A 192 8.76 5.28 16.16
C ALA A 192 8.11 4.12 16.94
N MET A 193 8.90 3.10 17.31
CA MET A 193 8.43 2.00 18.15
C MET A 193 7.94 2.50 19.51
N LYS A 194 8.70 3.41 20.14
CA LYS A 194 8.33 4.02 21.43
C LYS A 194 7.07 4.87 21.30
N ASP A 195 6.97 5.69 20.25
CA ASP A 195 5.80 6.54 19.99
C ASP A 195 4.53 5.72 19.82
N ILE A 196 4.61 4.58 19.11
CA ILE A 196 3.49 3.67 18.95
C ILE A 196 3.06 3.12 20.32
N LEU A 197 3.97 2.53 21.09
CA LEU A 197 3.64 1.94 22.38
C LEU A 197 3.06 2.99 23.35
N GLU A 198 3.62 4.19 23.36
CA GLU A 198 3.13 5.29 24.20
C GLU A 198 1.75 5.77 23.77
N SER A 199 1.43 5.74 22.48
CA SER A 199 0.10 6.09 21.97
C SER A 199 -0.97 5.13 22.49
N TYR A 200 -0.69 3.83 22.48
CA TYR A 200 -1.61 2.82 23.05
C TYR A 200 -1.78 3.03 24.56
N ARG A 201 -0.71 3.36 25.26
CA ARG A 201 -0.75 3.64 26.70
C ARG A 201 -1.58 4.88 27.04
N ARG A 202 -1.45 5.95 26.25
CA ARG A 202 -2.24 7.19 26.43
C ARG A 202 -3.69 7.05 25.97
N GLY A 203 -3.95 6.10 25.08
CA GLY A 203 -5.19 5.98 24.34
C GLY A 203 -5.23 6.86 23.09
N VAL A 204 -5.89 6.37 22.04
CA VAL A 204 -6.01 7.03 20.74
C VAL A 204 -7.47 7.31 20.43
N GLY A 205 -7.81 8.59 20.35
CA GLY A 205 -9.13 9.06 19.92
C GLY A 205 -10.31 8.52 20.74
N GLY A 206 -10.08 8.04 21.96
CA GLY A 206 -11.10 7.37 22.77
C GLY A 206 -11.55 6.00 22.25
N ARG A 207 -10.88 5.48 21.21
CA ARG A 207 -11.26 4.25 20.51
C ARG A 207 -10.28 3.09 20.73
N VAL A 208 -9.05 3.38 21.08
CA VAL A 208 -8.01 2.39 21.41
C VAL A 208 -7.36 2.79 22.71
N ALA A 209 -7.22 1.87 23.66
CA ALA A 209 -6.55 2.14 24.94
C ALA A 209 -5.95 0.86 25.53
N LEU A 210 -4.81 1.01 26.20
CA LEU A 210 -4.26 0.00 27.08
C LEU A 210 -4.96 0.10 28.44
N HIS A 211 -5.54 -0.99 28.91
CA HIS A 211 -6.19 -1.06 30.21
C HIS A 211 -5.25 -1.61 31.29
N ASP A 212 -5.62 -1.43 32.57
CA ASP A 212 -4.83 -1.86 33.73
C ASP A 212 -4.51 -3.35 33.78
N ASN A 213 -5.31 -4.16 33.08
CA ASN A 213 -5.06 -5.59 32.91
C ASN A 213 -3.94 -5.91 31.89
N GLY A 214 -3.32 -4.89 31.29
CA GLY A 214 -2.25 -5.02 30.31
C GLY A 214 -2.74 -5.34 28.89
N LEU A 215 -4.05 -5.37 28.66
CA LEU A 215 -4.64 -5.66 27.36
C LEU A 215 -5.10 -4.40 26.63
N VAL A 216 -4.93 -4.39 25.32
CA VAL A 216 -5.43 -3.34 24.44
C VAL A 216 -6.91 -3.57 24.19
N TRP A 217 -7.70 -2.59 24.52
CA TRP A 217 -9.12 -2.49 24.19
C TRP A 217 -9.30 -1.58 22.97
N ALA A 218 -10.12 -2.00 22.01
CA ALA A 218 -10.48 -1.18 20.87
C ALA A 218 -11.96 -1.31 20.57
N ALA A 219 -12.64 -0.17 20.33
CA ALA A 219 -14.05 -0.14 20.00
C ALA A 219 -14.41 1.11 19.20
N ALA A 220 -15.32 0.96 18.25
CA ALA A 220 -16.03 2.02 17.57
C ALA A 220 -17.31 1.48 16.94
N ASP A 221 -18.38 2.27 16.93
CA ASP A 221 -19.66 1.86 16.36
C ASP A 221 -19.78 2.26 14.87
N ASP A 222 -18.99 3.23 14.46
CA ASP A 222 -19.07 3.90 13.16
C ASP A 222 -17.95 3.46 12.18
N VAL A 223 -16.88 2.86 12.69
CA VAL A 223 -15.73 2.46 11.87
C VAL A 223 -15.18 1.11 12.30
N PRO A 224 -14.69 0.29 11.37
CA PRO A 224 -14.05 -0.97 11.71
C PRO A 224 -12.65 -0.74 12.30
N MET A 225 -12.40 -1.32 13.47
CA MET A 225 -11.15 -1.14 14.21
C MET A 225 -10.07 -2.17 13.87
N THR A 226 -10.40 -3.21 13.11
CA THR A 226 -9.49 -4.35 12.80
C THR A 226 -9.52 -4.70 11.31
N TRP A 227 -8.87 -5.81 10.96
CA TRP A 227 -8.82 -6.34 9.60
C TRP A 227 -10.21 -6.72 9.03
N MET A 228 -11.20 -7.02 9.87
CA MET A 228 -12.59 -7.22 9.46
C MET A 228 -13.26 -5.86 9.21
N ASN A 229 -12.96 -5.26 8.08
CA ASN A 229 -13.28 -3.86 7.79
C ASN A 229 -14.34 -3.63 6.71
N ALA A 230 -15.12 -4.66 6.38
CA ALA A 230 -16.24 -4.52 5.46
C ALA A 230 -17.32 -3.59 6.04
N LEU A 231 -17.87 -2.75 5.18
CA LEU A 231 -18.95 -1.83 5.50
C LEU A 231 -20.17 -2.13 4.63
N ILE A 232 -21.37 -2.01 5.21
CA ILE A 232 -22.64 -1.92 4.47
C ILE A 232 -23.34 -0.65 4.96
N ASP A 233 -23.75 0.19 4.04
CA ASP A 233 -24.38 1.49 4.33
C ASP A 233 -23.56 2.35 5.33
N GLY A 234 -22.23 2.31 5.19
CA GLY A 234 -21.31 3.04 6.06
C GLY A 234 -21.15 2.46 7.47
N ARG A 235 -21.69 1.29 7.76
CA ARG A 235 -21.59 0.64 9.08
C ARG A 235 -20.75 -0.64 9.00
N PRO A 236 -19.93 -0.92 10.02
CA PRO A 236 -19.18 -2.17 10.10
C PRO A 236 -20.11 -3.38 10.08
N VAL A 237 -19.86 -4.31 9.15
CA VAL A 237 -20.59 -5.60 9.08
C VAL A 237 -20.29 -6.46 10.30
N THR A 238 -19.05 -6.38 10.76
CA THR A 238 -18.57 -7.14 11.91
C THR A 238 -17.94 -6.18 12.91
N PRO A 239 -18.76 -5.48 13.72
CA PRO A 239 -18.24 -4.64 14.79
C PRO A 239 -17.51 -5.55 15.80
N ARG A 240 -16.22 -5.28 16.01
CA ARG A 240 -15.36 -6.06 16.90
C ARG A 240 -14.89 -5.14 18.02
N ASN A 241 -15.79 -4.91 18.97
CA ASN A 241 -15.52 -4.07 20.13
C ASN A 241 -14.96 -4.91 21.28
N GLY A 242 -13.94 -4.38 21.96
CA GLY A 242 -13.37 -5.02 23.15
C GLY A 242 -11.92 -5.44 22.97
N TYR A 243 -11.54 -6.57 23.56
CA TYR A 243 -10.19 -7.11 23.52
C TYR A 243 -10.06 -8.16 22.42
N GLN A 244 -9.64 -7.74 21.24
CA GLN A 244 -9.45 -8.63 20.11
C GLN A 244 -8.18 -9.48 20.33
N VAL A 245 -8.27 -10.78 20.08
CA VAL A 245 -7.19 -11.75 20.35
C VAL A 245 -5.94 -11.41 19.54
N GLU A 246 -6.09 -11.19 18.25
CA GLU A 246 -4.96 -10.86 17.36
C GLU A 246 -4.30 -9.51 17.68
N VAL A 247 -5.08 -8.51 18.05
CA VAL A 247 -4.54 -7.20 18.46
C VAL A 247 -3.69 -7.36 19.72
N ASN A 248 -4.17 -8.13 20.68
CA ASN A 248 -3.43 -8.36 21.92
C ASN A 248 -2.21 -9.27 21.74
N ALA A 249 -2.27 -10.23 20.82
CA ALA A 249 -1.09 -11.03 20.46
C ALA A 249 0.00 -10.14 19.80
N LEU A 250 -0.40 -9.27 18.87
CA LEU A 250 0.52 -8.30 18.24
C LEU A 250 1.06 -7.28 19.24
N TRP A 251 0.23 -6.81 20.17
CA TRP A 251 0.64 -5.92 21.27
C TRP A 251 1.72 -6.55 22.13
N TYR A 252 1.49 -7.78 22.58
CA TYR A 252 2.49 -8.53 23.34
C TYR A 252 3.81 -8.68 22.58
N ASN A 253 3.73 -9.06 21.28
CA ASN A 253 4.90 -9.12 20.42
C ASN A 253 5.64 -7.78 20.32
N ALA A 254 4.92 -6.68 20.13
CA ALA A 254 5.49 -5.33 20.02
C ALA A 254 6.24 -4.92 21.29
N VAL A 255 5.64 -5.15 22.46
CA VAL A 255 6.26 -4.87 23.76
C VAL A 255 7.53 -5.70 23.98
N CYS A 256 7.44 -7.02 23.79
CA CYS A 256 8.58 -7.93 23.96
C CYS A 256 9.74 -7.58 23.02
N TYR A 257 9.44 -7.33 21.75
CA TYR A 257 10.46 -6.97 20.77
C TYR A 257 11.13 -5.63 21.07
N THR A 258 10.34 -4.62 21.48
CA THR A 258 10.90 -3.32 21.88
C THR A 258 11.81 -3.44 23.10
N LEU A 259 11.40 -4.20 24.11
CA LEU A 259 12.21 -4.43 25.31
C LEU A 259 13.50 -5.18 24.97
N GLU A 260 13.44 -6.16 24.09
CA GLU A 260 14.64 -6.89 23.63
C GLU A 260 15.65 -5.97 22.95
N LEU A 261 15.20 -5.15 21.97
CA LEU A 261 16.08 -4.22 21.27
C LEU A 261 16.59 -3.11 22.18
N ALA A 262 15.74 -2.55 23.06
CA ALA A 262 16.15 -1.55 24.03
C ALA A 262 17.19 -2.09 25.01
N GLY A 263 17.02 -3.33 25.49
CA GLY A 263 17.98 -3.98 26.38
C GLY A 263 19.34 -4.26 25.73
N LYS A 264 19.35 -4.59 24.41
CA LYS A 264 20.56 -4.89 23.67
C LYS A 264 21.27 -3.65 23.12
N HIS A 265 20.52 -2.64 22.71
CA HIS A 265 21.03 -1.53 21.90
C HIS A 265 20.62 -0.14 22.42
N GLY A 266 19.75 -0.08 23.41
CA GLY A 266 19.30 1.18 24.03
C GLY A 266 20.41 1.81 24.87
N ASP A 267 20.37 3.13 25.03
CA ASP A 267 21.20 3.81 25.99
C ASP A 267 20.77 3.37 27.40
N LYS A 268 21.72 3.01 28.22
CA LYS A 268 21.51 2.74 29.63
C LYS A 268 21.21 4.10 30.32
N ALA A 269 19.99 4.55 30.24
CA ALA A 269 19.48 5.67 31.01
C ALA A 269 18.52 5.16 32.07
#